data_39a2fb7617a7877ba4f2f09159080fe9
#
_entry.id   39a2fb7617a7877ba4f2f09159080fe9
#
_cell.length_a   1.000
_cell.length_b   1.000
_cell.length_c   1.000
_cell.angle_alpha   90.00
_cell.angle_beta   90.00
_cell.angle_gamma   90.00
#
_symmetry.space_group_name_H-M   'P 1'
#
loop_
_entity.id
_entity.type
_entity.pdbx_description
1 polymer ?
#
loop_
_entity_poly.entity_id
_entity_poly.type
_entity_poly.pdbx_seq_one_letter_code
_entity_poly.pdbx_strand_id
1 'polypeptide(L)'
;NYLTVPLINNRTGEIKSGLGLGGSTLINGDSWTRPDKVQIDSWEKVFGMEGWNWDNVFQYMQKAERSRPPTAAQIEAGHFYDPACHGTDGTVHAGPRDNGKPWSPLMRALMNTVSAFGVPVQKDFHCGHPRGVSMIPNNLHENQIRADAAREWLLPNYQRDNLQILTGQKVGKVLFNQTASGPKAVGVNFGTNKAVNFNVYAKQEVLLAAGSAISPLILEYSGIGIKSVLDKAGVKQLLELPVGLNMQDQTTTTVRSRANNAPGQGQAAYFANFTEVLGDHAAQGINLLDTKLDQWAEETVARGGFHNVTALKIQYENYRNWLLDEDVAFAELFFDTEGKINFDIWNLIPFTRGSVHILSSDPYLWQYANDPKFFMNELDLLGQAAATKLGRELSSAGEMKKYYAGETIPGDNLPQDATVEQWEDYVMMNFRPNWHAVSTCSMMSRELGGVVDATAKVYGTQGLRVIDGSIPPTQVSSHVMTVFYGMALRIAESVLEDYAKKA
;
A
#
# COMPACT_ATOMS: atom_id res chain seq x y z
N ASN A 1 -16.30 7.01 0.56
CA ASN A 1 -16.98 6.22 1.61
C ASN A 1 -16.88 4.73 1.26
N TYR A 2 -16.69 3.89 2.23
CA TYR A 2 -16.69 2.43 2.09
C TYR A 2 -17.73 1.80 3.01
N LEU A 3 -18.25 0.65 2.59
CA LEU A 3 -19.10 -0.18 3.44
C LEU A 3 -18.20 -1.20 4.13
N THR A 4 -18.43 -1.38 5.42
CA THR A 4 -17.71 -2.37 6.22
C THR A 4 -18.57 -3.61 6.43
N VAL A 5 -17.93 -4.74 6.70
CA VAL A 5 -18.61 -6.01 6.96
C VAL A 5 -19.46 -5.97 8.24
N PRO A 6 -20.46 -6.84 8.38
CA PRO A 6 -21.30 -6.91 9.57
C PRO A 6 -20.56 -7.01 10.91
N LEU A 7 -19.36 -7.59 10.91
CA LEU A 7 -18.51 -7.72 12.10
C LEU A 7 -18.19 -6.39 12.80
N ILE A 8 -18.20 -5.28 12.08
CA ILE A 8 -17.95 -3.93 12.62
C ILE A 8 -19.20 -3.05 12.51
N ASN A 9 -20.36 -3.65 12.72
CA ASN A 9 -21.68 -2.98 12.76
C ASN A 9 -22.00 -2.16 11.51
N ASN A 10 -21.60 -2.63 10.32
CA ASN A 10 -21.77 -1.93 9.03
C ASN A 10 -21.24 -0.48 9.06
N ARG A 11 -20.18 -0.23 9.81
CA ARG A 11 -19.56 1.10 9.90
C ARG A 11 -19.09 1.54 8.52
N THR A 12 -19.42 2.78 8.17
CA THR A 12 -18.91 3.45 6.98
C THR A 12 -17.75 4.36 7.34
N GLY A 13 -16.81 4.53 6.41
CA GLY A 13 -15.66 5.41 6.60
C GLY A 13 -15.22 6.06 5.31
N GLU A 14 -14.09 6.76 5.37
CA GLU A 14 -13.52 7.45 4.21
C GLU A 14 -12.27 6.72 3.71
N ILE A 15 -12.20 6.48 2.41
CA ILE A 15 -10.96 6.13 1.74
C ILE A 15 -10.41 7.40 1.08
N LYS A 16 -9.21 7.80 1.47
CA LYS A 16 -8.55 8.99 0.96
C LYS A 16 -7.59 8.61 -0.17
N SER A 17 -7.65 9.36 -1.25
CA SER A 17 -6.66 9.30 -2.33
C SER A 17 -6.46 10.70 -2.91
N GLY A 18 -5.27 10.97 -3.46
CA GLY A 18 -4.97 12.26 -4.06
C GLY A 18 -5.72 12.44 -5.39
N LEU A 19 -6.48 13.51 -5.51
CA LEU A 19 -7.15 13.90 -6.74
C LEU A 19 -6.42 15.09 -7.37
N GLY A 20 -5.50 14.82 -8.27
CA GLY A 20 -4.70 15.83 -8.95
C GLY A 20 -3.55 15.20 -9.74
N LEU A 21 -2.84 16.01 -10.51
CA LEU A 21 -1.61 15.60 -11.19
C LEU A 21 -0.55 15.29 -10.12
N GLY A 22 -0.05 14.06 -10.09
CA GLY A 22 0.80 13.53 -9.01
C GLY A 22 0.07 12.53 -8.10
N GLY A 23 -1.28 12.47 -8.14
CA GLY A 23 -2.06 11.49 -7.38
C GLY A 23 -1.80 11.54 -5.88
N SER A 24 -1.75 10.39 -5.23
CA SER A 24 -1.59 10.30 -3.77
C SER A 24 -0.22 10.75 -3.26
N THR A 25 0.79 10.95 -4.13
CA THR A 25 2.06 11.55 -3.72
C THR A 25 1.94 12.99 -3.25
N LEU A 26 0.82 13.68 -3.61
CA LEU A 26 0.53 15.05 -3.17
C LEU A 26 0.11 15.15 -1.71
N ILE A 27 -0.39 14.07 -1.10
CA ILE A 27 -1.08 14.09 0.21
C ILE A 27 -0.61 13.01 1.18
N ASN A 28 0.30 12.11 0.79
CA ASN A 28 0.82 11.05 1.65
C ASN A 28 1.73 11.60 2.78
N GLY A 29 2.18 10.71 3.68
CA GLY A 29 3.03 11.05 4.82
C GLY A 29 4.53 11.20 4.50
N ASP A 30 4.93 11.14 3.24
CA ASP A 30 6.32 11.24 2.75
C ASP A 30 7.26 10.10 3.18
N SER A 31 6.85 9.15 3.99
CA SER A 31 7.71 8.07 4.46
C SER A 31 8.31 7.29 3.31
N TRP A 32 9.63 7.10 3.35
CA TRP A 32 10.40 6.49 2.28
C TRP A 32 11.10 5.24 2.80
N THR A 33 10.54 4.05 2.52
CA THR A 33 11.05 2.74 2.97
C THR A 33 10.85 1.71 1.87
N ARG A 34 11.55 0.58 1.93
CA ARG A 34 11.39 -0.55 1.00
C ARG A 34 10.99 -1.81 1.73
N PRO A 35 10.23 -2.72 1.07
CA PRO A 35 9.73 -3.96 1.67
C PRO A 35 10.82 -5.01 1.86
N ASP A 36 10.43 -6.12 2.49
CA ASP A 36 11.23 -7.32 2.50
C ASP A 36 11.43 -7.86 1.08
N LYS A 37 12.67 -8.28 0.81
CA LYS A 37 13.08 -8.85 -0.49
C LYS A 37 12.20 -10.02 -0.90
N VAL A 38 11.88 -10.92 0.02
CA VAL A 38 11.09 -12.14 -0.24
C VAL A 38 9.68 -11.81 -0.74
N GLN A 39 9.12 -10.68 -0.35
CA GLN A 39 7.80 -10.25 -0.81
C GLN A 39 7.81 -9.94 -2.31
N ILE A 40 8.80 -9.20 -2.78
CA ILE A 40 8.96 -8.89 -4.21
C ILE A 40 9.38 -10.16 -4.98
N ASP A 41 10.25 -10.99 -4.43
CA ASP A 41 10.64 -12.27 -5.04
C ASP A 41 9.45 -13.21 -5.27
N SER A 42 8.43 -13.16 -4.41
CA SER A 42 7.22 -13.96 -4.54
C SER A 42 6.37 -13.56 -5.77
N TRP A 43 6.49 -12.34 -6.25
CA TRP A 43 5.75 -11.91 -7.44
C TRP A 43 6.16 -12.72 -8.67
N GLU A 44 7.42 -13.09 -8.77
CA GLU A 44 7.90 -14.03 -9.81
C GLU A 44 7.65 -15.49 -9.43
N LYS A 45 8.11 -15.90 -8.24
CA LYS A 45 8.15 -17.32 -7.84
C LYS A 45 6.78 -17.91 -7.58
N VAL A 46 5.85 -17.14 -7.00
CA VAL A 46 4.51 -17.61 -6.61
C VAL A 46 3.44 -17.15 -7.59
N PHE A 47 3.50 -15.88 -8.01
CA PHE A 47 2.45 -15.28 -8.84
C PHE A 47 2.75 -15.34 -10.33
N GLY A 48 3.92 -15.89 -10.76
CA GLY A 48 4.25 -16.17 -12.16
C GLY A 48 4.62 -14.93 -12.98
N MET A 49 5.04 -13.85 -12.32
CA MET A 49 5.40 -12.60 -13.01
C MET A 49 6.91 -12.56 -13.30
N GLU A 50 7.29 -13.14 -14.42
CA GLU A 50 8.69 -13.23 -14.86
C GLU A 50 9.41 -11.87 -14.79
N GLY A 51 10.56 -11.89 -14.14
CA GLY A 51 11.41 -10.71 -13.92
C GLY A 51 10.92 -9.77 -12.82
N TRP A 52 9.79 -10.00 -12.17
CA TRP A 52 9.33 -9.22 -11.01
C TRP A 52 9.86 -9.83 -9.71
N ASN A 53 11.16 -9.87 -9.57
CA ASN A 53 11.90 -10.26 -8.38
C ASN A 53 12.64 -9.05 -7.77
N TRP A 54 13.16 -9.20 -6.57
CA TRP A 54 13.87 -8.13 -5.86
C TRP A 54 14.99 -7.53 -6.67
N ASP A 55 15.90 -8.37 -7.18
CA ASP A 55 17.12 -7.88 -7.83
C ASP A 55 16.83 -6.99 -9.05
N ASN A 56 15.76 -7.28 -9.77
CA ASN A 56 15.29 -6.47 -10.88
C ASN A 56 14.53 -5.22 -10.42
N VAL A 57 13.55 -5.36 -9.51
CA VAL A 57 12.70 -4.23 -9.08
C VAL A 57 13.50 -3.24 -8.23
N PHE A 58 14.46 -3.73 -7.44
CA PHE A 58 15.32 -2.91 -6.60
C PHE A 58 16.14 -1.90 -7.42
N GLN A 59 16.68 -2.31 -8.57
CA GLN A 59 17.40 -1.40 -9.47
C GLN A 59 16.52 -0.25 -9.95
N TYR A 60 15.24 -0.50 -10.23
CA TYR A 60 14.30 0.57 -10.61
C TYR A 60 13.91 1.46 -9.44
N MET A 61 13.80 0.91 -8.22
CA MET A 61 13.61 1.73 -7.03
C MET A 61 14.82 2.65 -6.78
N GLN A 62 16.06 2.15 -6.96
CA GLN A 62 17.27 2.97 -6.91
C GLN A 62 17.31 4.02 -8.05
N LYS A 63 16.95 3.62 -9.28
CA LYS A 63 16.91 4.51 -10.45
C LYS A 63 15.91 5.67 -10.30
N ALA A 64 14.83 5.46 -9.55
CA ALA A 64 13.87 6.52 -9.24
C ALA A 64 14.42 7.53 -8.23
N GLU A 65 15.27 7.10 -7.32
CA GLU A 65 15.66 7.80 -6.12
C GLU A 65 16.87 8.74 -6.32
N ARG A 66 16.77 9.93 -5.73
CA ARG A 66 17.89 10.83 -5.48
C ARG A 66 18.03 11.00 -3.97
N SER A 67 18.74 10.07 -3.35
CA SER A 67 18.92 10.07 -1.91
C SER A 67 19.92 11.13 -1.47
N ARG A 68 19.66 11.66 -0.28
CA ARG A 68 20.57 12.55 0.45
C ARG A 68 21.02 11.86 1.74
N PRO A 69 22.31 11.59 1.92
CA PRO A 69 22.82 11.01 3.15
C PRO A 69 22.61 11.96 4.34
N PRO A 70 22.47 11.42 5.57
CA PRO A 70 22.34 12.24 6.78
C PRO A 70 23.60 13.03 7.08
N THR A 71 23.43 14.23 7.63
CA THR A 71 24.50 15.04 8.19
C THR A 71 25.03 14.44 9.51
N ALA A 72 26.20 14.90 10.00
CA ALA A 72 26.76 14.44 11.27
C ALA A 72 25.77 14.60 12.43
N ALA A 73 25.04 15.73 12.51
CA ALA A 73 24.03 15.95 13.53
C ALA A 73 22.83 14.99 13.41
N GLN A 74 22.44 14.63 12.21
CA GLN A 74 21.36 13.66 11.97
C GLN A 74 21.82 12.24 12.33
N ILE A 75 23.06 11.87 12.06
CA ILE A 75 23.66 10.59 12.48
C ILE A 75 23.71 10.54 14.02
N GLU A 76 24.12 11.62 14.67
CA GLU A 76 24.09 11.72 16.13
C GLU A 76 22.65 11.57 16.69
N ALA A 77 21.65 12.08 16.00
CA ALA A 77 20.24 11.92 16.37
C ALA A 77 19.71 10.48 16.17
N GLY A 78 20.36 9.66 15.33
CA GLY A 78 20.01 8.27 15.13
C GLY A 78 19.61 7.90 13.70
N HIS A 79 19.82 8.80 12.73
CA HIS A 79 19.69 8.44 11.32
C HIS A 79 20.84 7.53 10.90
N PHE A 80 20.52 6.50 10.13
CA PHE A 80 21.50 5.61 9.49
C PHE A 80 21.32 5.65 7.97
N TYR A 81 22.34 5.20 7.25
CA TYR A 81 22.34 5.22 5.80
C TYR A 81 23.40 4.25 5.25
N ASP A 82 22.96 3.31 4.43
CA ASP A 82 23.85 2.43 3.68
C ASP A 82 23.83 2.84 2.19
N PRO A 83 24.94 3.41 1.67
CA PRO A 83 24.99 3.86 0.28
C PRO A 83 24.66 2.77 -0.75
N ALA A 84 24.90 1.50 -0.43
CA ALA A 84 24.61 0.39 -1.34
C ALA A 84 23.10 0.17 -1.57
N CYS A 85 22.28 0.65 -0.66
CA CYS A 85 20.83 0.48 -0.72
C CYS A 85 20.11 1.66 -1.39
N HIS A 86 20.81 2.69 -1.82
CA HIS A 86 20.24 3.93 -2.34
C HIS A 86 20.63 4.25 -3.77
N GLY A 87 19.77 5.02 -4.46
CA GLY A 87 20.11 5.71 -5.71
C GLY A 87 20.43 7.17 -5.46
N THR A 88 21.34 7.76 -6.26
CA THR A 88 21.77 9.15 -6.10
C THR A 88 21.42 10.03 -7.30
N ASP A 89 21.12 9.42 -8.45
CA ASP A 89 20.97 10.12 -9.74
C ASP A 89 19.52 10.14 -10.25
N GLY A 90 18.59 9.57 -9.48
CA GLY A 90 17.18 9.55 -9.82
C GLY A 90 16.51 10.92 -9.71
N THR A 91 15.20 10.93 -9.94
CA THR A 91 14.42 12.15 -9.97
C THR A 91 13.79 12.46 -8.61
N VAL A 92 13.35 11.44 -7.86
CA VAL A 92 12.61 11.60 -6.61
C VAL A 92 13.56 11.85 -5.45
N HIS A 93 13.54 13.04 -4.90
CA HIS A 93 14.37 13.38 -3.75
C HIS A 93 13.91 12.68 -2.48
N ALA A 94 14.86 12.10 -1.73
CA ALA A 94 14.63 11.46 -0.45
C ALA A 94 15.79 11.73 0.52
N GLY A 95 15.49 11.75 1.82
CA GLY A 95 16.49 11.93 2.86
C GLY A 95 15.87 12.24 4.22
N PRO A 96 16.69 12.51 5.23
CA PRO A 96 16.21 12.88 6.54
C PRO A 96 15.28 14.09 6.53
N ARG A 97 14.14 13.98 7.21
CA ARG A 97 13.24 15.11 7.49
C ARG A 97 13.87 15.95 8.59
N ASP A 98 13.99 17.24 8.36
CA ASP A 98 14.57 18.18 9.32
C ASP A 98 13.88 19.54 9.23
N ASN A 99 12.98 19.82 10.17
CA ASN A 99 12.23 21.06 10.22
C ASN A 99 12.96 22.20 10.99
N GLY A 100 14.27 22.02 11.25
CA GLY A 100 15.11 22.99 11.95
C GLY A 100 14.95 23.02 13.46
N LYS A 101 14.05 22.20 14.05
CA LYS A 101 13.95 22.04 15.49
C LYS A 101 15.02 21.08 16.02
N PRO A 102 15.45 21.18 17.29
CA PRO A 102 16.30 20.16 17.90
C PRO A 102 15.69 18.76 17.81
N TRP A 103 16.55 17.75 17.71
CA TRP A 103 16.10 16.35 17.75
C TRP A 103 15.60 15.99 19.16
N SER A 104 14.43 15.36 19.22
CA SER A 104 13.85 14.92 20.48
C SER A 104 14.66 13.76 21.07
N PRO A 105 14.92 13.75 22.40
CA PRO A 105 15.56 12.62 23.06
C PRO A 105 14.70 11.33 22.98
N LEU A 106 13.42 11.44 22.64
CA LEU A 106 12.53 10.29 22.42
C LEU A 106 13.01 9.40 21.30
N MET A 107 13.73 9.92 20.29
CA MET A 107 14.27 9.10 19.19
C MET A 107 15.24 8.03 19.71
N ARG A 108 16.24 8.44 20.47
CA ARG A 108 17.19 7.52 21.09
C ARG A 108 16.54 6.64 22.15
N ALA A 109 15.66 7.21 22.96
CA ALA A 109 14.94 6.47 23.99
C ALA A 109 14.09 5.33 23.38
N LEU A 110 13.40 5.58 22.27
CA LEU A 110 12.63 4.55 21.55
C LEU A 110 13.54 3.45 21.02
N MET A 111 14.60 3.80 20.27
CA MET A 111 15.53 2.83 19.72
C MET A 111 16.18 1.96 20.81
N ASN A 112 16.63 2.57 21.91
CA ASN A 112 17.20 1.85 23.05
C ASN A 112 16.18 0.95 23.74
N THR A 113 14.93 1.42 23.88
CA THR A 113 13.84 0.64 24.48
C THR A 113 13.52 -0.59 23.64
N VAL A 114 13.32 -0.43 22.34
CA VAL A 114 13.03 -1.55 21.42
C VAL A 114 14.22 -2.51 21.34
N SER A 115 15.44 -1.99 21.28
CA SER A 115 16.66 -2.82 21.24
C SER A 115 16.87 -3.65 22.52
N ALA A 116 16.43 -3.14 23.67
CA ALA A 116 16.49 -3.90 24.92
C ALA A 116 15.60 -5.16 24.93
N PHE A 117 14.62 -5.26 24.06
CA PHE A 117 13.82 -6.48 23.81
C PHE A 117 14.46 -7.44 22.80
N GLY A 118 15.72 -7.23 22.40
CA GLY A 118 16.42 -8.06 21.43
C GLY A 118 16.16 -7.75 19.97
N VAL A 119 15.44 -6.66 19.69
CA VAL A 119 15.14 -6.20 18.34
C VAL A 119 16.33 -5.41 17.78
N PRO A 120 16.77 -5.62 16.53
CA PRO A 120 17.89 -4.88 15.96
C PRO A 120 17.58 -3.39 15.78
N VAL A 121 18.57 -2.54 16.08
CA VAL A 121 18.59 -1.19 15.53
C VAL A 121 18.95 -1.32 14.06
N GLN A 122 18.01 -1.00 13.17
CA GLN A 122 18.19 -1.17 11.74
C GLN A 122 19.08 -0.08 11.17
N LYS A 123 20.08 -0.49 10.40
CA LYS A 123 21.03 0.44 9.77
C LYS A 123 20.43 1.15 8.55
N ASP A 124 19.47 0.51 7.89
CA ASP A 124 18.79 1.09 6.75
C ASP A 124 17.49 0.31 6.43
N PHE A 125 16.38 1.00 6.21
CA PHE A 125 15.11 0.37 5.82
C PHE A 125 14.98 0.10 4.31
N HIS A 126 16.07 0.26 3.53
CA HIS A 126 16.03 0.16 2.06
C HIS A 126 16.72 -1.08 1.51
N CYS A 127 17.33 -1.90 2.37
CA CYS A 127 18.16 -3.02 1.95
C CYS A 127 17.39 -4.35 1.77
N GLY A 128 16.05 -4.32 1.80
CA GLY A 128 15.21 -5.50 1.60
C GLY A 128 14.99 -6.35 2.86
N HIS A 129 15.28 -5.82 4.04
CA HIS A 129 15.03 -6.42 5.35
C HIS A 129 14.71 -5.32 6.37
N PRO A 130 13.48 -4.77 6.37
CA PRO A 130 13.15 -3.61 7.20
C PRO A 130 12.95 -3.95 8.68
N ARG A 131 12.83 -5.24 9.09
CA ARG A 131 12.62 -5.60 10.50
C ARG A 131 13.62 -4.91 11.42
N GLY A 132 13.11 -4.23 12.46
CA GLY A 132 13.92 -3.49 13.44
C GLY A 132 13.42 -2.08 13.67
N VAL A 133 14.15 -1.30 14.43
CA VAL A 133 13.83 0.08 14.76
C VAL A 133 14.87 1.06 14.22
N SER A 134 14.44 2.13 13.58
CA SER A 134 15.32 3.21 13.08
C SER A 134 14.54 4.49 12.81
N MET A 135 15.23 5.58 12.58
CA MET A 135 14.61 6.80 12.05
C MET A 135 14.27 6.63 10.57
N ILE A 136 13.13 7.18 10.14
CA ILE A 136 12.63 7.06 8.77
C ILE A 136 13.11 8.25 7.93
N PRO A 137 13.67 8.01 6.73
CA PRO A 137 13.81 9.06 5.71
C PRO A 137 12.45 9.34 5.04
N ASN A 138 12.36 10.54 4.45
CA ASN A 138 11.16 11.01 3.78
C ASN A 138 11.46 11.45 2.34
N ASN A 139 10.44 11.42 1.45
CA ASN A 139 10.62 11.94 0.11
C ASN A 139 10.48 13.48 0.08
N LEU A 140 11.54 14.12 0.54
CA LEU A 140 11.65 15.56 0.67
C LEU A 140 12.94 16.08 0.02
N HIS A 141 12.84 17.24 -0.58
CA HIS A 141 14.02 18.04 -0.92
C HIS A 141 14.77 18.50 0.34
N GLU A 142 15.99 18.98 0.18
CA GLU A 142 16.79 19.50 1.30
C GLU A 142 16.09 20.66 2.04
N ASN A 143 15.36 21.49 1.32
CA ASN A 143 14.55 22.57 1.88
C ASN A 143 13.22 22.11 2.47
N GLN A 144 13.04 20.81 2.68
CA GLN A 144 11.84 20.18 3.26
C GLN A 144 10.55 20.35 2.45
N ILE A 145 10.66 20.64 1.17
CA ILE A 145 9.54 20.62 0.25
C ILE A 145 9.31 19.18 -0.24
N ARG A 146 8.06 18.74 -0.25
CA ARG A 146 7.64 17.43 -0.76
C ARG A 146 8.13 17.18 -2.18
N ALA A 147 8.73 16.03 -2.44
CA ALA A 147 9.15 15.56 -3.75
C ALA A 147 8.04 14.70 -4.38
N ASP A 148 6.90 15.30 -4.66
CA ASP A 148 5.75 14.61 -5.27
C ASP A 148 5.97 14.36 -6.78
N ALA A 149 5.19 13.42 -7.33
CA ALA A 149 5.33 13.03 -8.73
C ALA A 149 5.05 14.17 -9.73
N ALA A 150 4.20 15.14 -9.38
CA ALA A 150 3.98 16.29 -10.25
C ALA A 150 5.22 17.18 -10.29
N ARG A 151 5.82 17.45 -9.15
CA ARG A 151 7.04 18.26 -9.03
C ARG A 151 8.22 17.60 -9.72
N GLU A 152 8.42 16.31 -9.49
CA GLU A 152 9.62 15.61 -9.93
C GLU A 152 9.58 15.19 -11.41
N TRP A 153 8.40 14.85 -11.93
CA TRP A 153 8.25 14.29 -13.28
C TRP A 153 7.48 15.17 -14.23
N LEU A 154 6.38 15.80 -13.76
CA LEU A 154 5.51 16.57 -14.66
C LEU A 154 6.04 17.98 -14.89
N LEU A 155 6.30 18.75 -13.83
CA LEU A 155 6.71 20.16 -13.95
C LEU A 155 7.97 20.38 -14.81
N PRO A 156 9.00 19.51 -14.76
CA PRO A 156 10.14 19.66 -15.67
C PRO A 156 9.81 19.39 -17.14
N ASN A 157 8.68 18.73 -17.43
CA ASN A 157 8.34 18.22 -18.75
C ASN A 157 7.04 18.80 -19.34
N TYR A 158 6.27 19.63 -18.61
CA TYR A 158 4.93 20.05 -19.04
C TYR A 158 4.89 20.90 -20.32
N GLN A 159 6.04 21.51 -20.67
CA GLN A 159 6.16 22.35 -21.89
C GLN A 159 6.56 21.54 -23.14
N ARG A 160 6.69 20.21 -23.05
CA ARG A 160 7.03 19.39 -24.21
C ARG A 160 5.90 19.38 -25.22
N ASP A 161 6.17 19.64 -26.49
CA ASP A 161 5.17 19.70 -27.58
C ASP A 161 4.40 18.38 -27.76
N ASN A 162 5.01 17.26 -27.35
CA ASN A 162 4.39 15.94 -27.43
C ASN A 162 3.62 15.53 -26.15
N LEU A 163 3.47 16.43 -25.18
CA LEU A 163 2.71 16.20 -23.94
C LEU A 163 1.52 17.17 -23.89
N GLN A 164 0.31 16.62 -23.94
CA GLN A 164 -0.93 17.40 -23.78
C GLN A 164 -1.66 16.95 -22.51
N ILE A 165 -2.03 17.89 -21.66
CA ILE A 165 -2.70 17.63 -20.37
C ILE A 165 -4.08 18.26 -20.42
N LEU A 166 -5.11 17.44 -20.19
CA LEU A 166 -6.50 17.89 -20.09
C LEU A 166 -7.01 17.66 -18.67
N THR A 167 -7.23 18.73 -17.94
CA THR A 167 -7.73 18.71 -16.56
C THR A 167 -9.24 18.92 -16.48
N GLY A 168 -9.84 18.65 -15.30
CA GLY A 168 -11.28 18.85 -15.08
C GLY A 168 -12.17 17.84 -15.82
N GLN A 169 -11.61 16.73 -16.29
CA GLN A 169 -12.33 15.69 -17.02
C GLN A 169 -12.28 14.33 -16.28
N LYS A 170 -13.32 13.55 -16.41
CA LYS A 170 -13.38 12.15 -15.97
C LYS A 170 -13.23 11.25 -17.19
N VAL A 171 -12.36 10.25 -17.12
CA VAL A 171 -12.36 9.15 -18.09
C VAL A 171 -13.50 8.20 -17.72
N GLY A 172 -14.43 8.04 -18.64
CA GLY A 172 -15.60 7.19 -18.45
C GLY A 172 -15.31 5.73 -18.77
N LYS A 173 -14.78 5.46 -19.95
CA LYS A 173 -14.49 4.09 -20.40
C LYS A 173 -13.44 4.07 -21.51
N VAL A 174 -12.82 2.90 -21.70
CA VAL A 174 -11.98 2.58 -22.85
C VAL A 174 -12.87 2.23 -24.05
N LEU A 175 -12.47 2.66 -25.24
CA LEU A 175 -13.12 2.35 -26.51
C LEU A 175 -12.40 1.18 -27.17
N PHE A 176 -13.17 0.22 -27.67
CA PHE A 176 -12.63 -1.01 -28.30
C PHE A 176 -13.15 -1.21 -29.72
N ASN A 177 -12.26 -1.67 -30.60
CA ASN A 177 -12.61 -2.33 -31.84
C ASN A 177 -12.42 -3.84 -31.72
N GLN A 178 -13.33 -4.61 -32.29
CA GLN A 178 -13.18 -6.07 -32.37
C GLN A 178 -12.19 -6.42 -33.48
N THR A 179 -11.25 -7.31 -33.16
CA THR A 179 -10.28 -7.86 -34.10
C THR A 179 -10.32 -9.39 -34.05
N ALA A 180 -9.67 -10.06 -35.00
CA ALA A 180 -9.56 -11.53 -34.99
C ALA A 180 -8.83 -12.06 -33.74
N SER A 181 -7.96 -11.25 -33.13
CA SER A 181 -7.20 -11.59 -31.92
C SER A 181 -7.84 -11.05 -30.62
N GLY A 182 -9.10 -10.62 -30.66
CA GLY A 182 -9.84 -10.06 -29.52
C GLY A 182 -10.00 -8.52 -29.54
N PRO A 183 -10.56 -7.95 -28.48
CA PRO A 183 -10.80 -6.52 -28.38
C PRO A 183 -9.50 -5.72 -28.33
N LYS A 184 -9.38 -4.73 -29.22
CA LYS A 184 -8.26 -3.78 -29.26
C LYS A 184 -8.71 -2.43 -28.74
N ALA A 185 -8.04 -1.91 -27.72
CA ALA A 185 -8.25 -0.56 -27.24
C ALA A 185 -7.81 0.45 -28.31
N VAL A 186 -8.69 1.41 -28.60
CA VAL A 186 -8.47 2.42 -29.64
C VAL A 186 -8.60 3.84 -29.13
N GLY A 187 -8.90 4.03 -27.86
CA GLY A 187 -9.05 5.35 -27.24
C GLY A 187 -9.85 5.31 -25.97
N VAL A 188 -10.26 6.48 -25.47
CA VAL A 188 -11.11 6.61 -24.30
C VAL A 188 -12.25 7.59 -24.55
N ASN A 189 -13.37 7.35 -23.86
CA ASN A 189 -14.43 8.32 -23.69
C ASN A 189 -14.21 9.09 -22.40
N PHE A 190 -14.28 10.40 -22.44
CA PHE A 190 -14.06 11.28 -21.28
C PHE A 190 -15.01 12.47 -21.29
N GLY A 191 -15.22 13.08 -20.14
CA GLY A 191 -16.12 14.23 -20.04
C GLY A 191 -16.45 14.61 -18.61
N THR A 192 -17.50 15.42 -18.46
CA THR A 192 -17.99 15.85 -17.15
C THR A 192 -19.30 15.14 -16.75
N ASN A 193 -20.09 14.71 -17.72
CA ASN A 193 -21.36 13.98 -17.52
C ASN A 193 -21.78 13.29 -18.84
N LYS A 194 -22.89 12.51 -18.79
CA LYS A 194 -23.42 11.80 -19.97
C LYS A 194 -23.76 12.71 -21.17
N ALA A 195 -24.16 13.95 -20.95
CA ALA A 195 -24.52 14.87 -22.01
C ALA A 195 -23.31 15.62 -22.59
N VAL A 196 -22.24 15.75 -21.79
CA VAL A 196 -21.01 16.48 -22.19
C VAL A 196 -19.84 15.51 -22.06
N ASN A 197 -19.61 14.75 -23.11
CA ASN A 197 -18.49 13.83 -23.21
C ASN A 197 -17.95 13.75 -24.64
N PHE A 198 -16.72 13.30 -24.76
CA PHE A 198 -15.94 13.29 -26.00
C PHE A 198 -15.15 11.98 -26.11
N ASN A 199 -14.70 11.65 -27.30
CA ASN A 199 -13.78 10.54 -27.54
C ASN A 199 -12.43 11.10 -27.96
N VAL A 200 -11.37 10.48 -27.47
CA VAL A 200 -10.00 10.65 -27.97
C VAL A 200 -9.45 9.29 -28.36
N TYR A 201 -8.75 9.23 -29.49
CA TYR A 201 -8.25 8.00 -30.06
C TYR A 201 -6.74 7.87 -29.85
N ALA A 202 -6.32 6.69 -29.42
CA ALA A 202 -4.92 6.33 -29.25
C ALA A 202 -4.32 5.76 -30.53
N LYS A 203 -3.15 6.26 -30.92
CA LYS A 203 -2.39 5.72 -32.05
C LYS A 203 -1.71 4.40 -31.72
N GLN A 204 -1.29 4.23 -30.48
CA GLN A 204 -0.51 3.07 -30.02
C GLN A 204 -1.28 2.26 -28.98
N GLU A 205 -1.44 2.78 -27.78
CA GLU A 205 -2.14 2.12 -26.68
C GLU A 205 -2.77 3.09 -25.69
N VAL A 206 -3.63 2.58 -24.82
CA VAL A 206 -4.24 3.27 -23.69
C VAL A 206 -3.54 2.78 -22.41
N LEU A 207 -3.10 3.71 -21.56
CA LEU A 207 -2.51 3.44 -20.25
C LEU A 207 -3.47 3.94 -19.16
N LEU A 208 -3.96 3.05 -18.31
CA LEU A 208 -4.79 3.40 -17.15
C LEU A 208 -3.90 3.60 -15.94
N ALA A 209 -3.97 4.79 -15.33
CA ALA A 209 -3.23 5.21 -14.15
C ALA A 209 -4.13 5.99 -13.17
N ALA A 210 -5.36 5.51 -12.99
CA ALA A 210 -6.37 6.21 -12.18
C ALA A 210 -6.38 5.76 -10.69
N GLY A 211 -5.47 4.86 -10.31
CA GLY A 211 -5.32 4.33 -8.96
C GLY A 211 -6.21 3.14 -8.64
N SER A 212 -5.93 2.49 -7.50
CA SER A 212 -6.56 1.22 -7.09
C SER A 212 -8.08 1.29 -6.92
N ALA A 213 -8.64 2.46 -6.68
CA ALA A 213 -10.10 2.62 -6.57
C ALA A 213 -10.78 2.91 -7.93
N ILE A 214 -10.11 3.51 -8.90
CA ILE A 214 -10.76 4.02 -10.12
C ILE A 214 -10.41 3.22 -11.38
N SER A 215 -9.17 2.73 -11.52
CA SER A 215 -8.78 1.93 -12.68
C SER A 215 -9.65 0.69 -12.87
N PRO A 216 -10.02 -0.09 -11.82
CA PRO A 216 -10.97 -1.19 -11.98
C PRO A 216 -12.35 -0.72 -12.44
N LEU A 217 -12.84 0.43 -11.99
CA LEU A 217 -14.15 0.95 -12.43
C LEU A 217 -14.14 1.31 -13.92
N ILE A 218 -13.05 1.92 -14.43
CA ILE A 218 -12.92 2.23 -15.86
C ILE A 218 -12.95 0.94 -16.68
N LEU A 219 -12.31 -0.14 -16.23
CA LEU A 219 -12.37 -1.44 -16.89
C LEU A 219 -13.80 -2.00 -16.88
N GLU A 220 -14.49 -1.97 -15.75
CA GLU A 220 -15.88 -2.44 -15.62
C GLU A 220 -16.84 -1.61 -16.47
N TYR A 221 -16.76 -0.28 -16.48
CA TYR A 221 -17.53 0.57 -17.40
C TYR A 221 -17.25 0.28 -18.88
N SER A 222 -16.09 -0.30 -19.18
CA SER A 222 -15.69 -0.72 -20.53
C SER A 222 -16.17 -2.13 -20.88
N GLY A 223 -16.84 -2.82 -19.95
CA GLY A 223 -17.34 -4.17 -20.11
C GLY A 223 -16.31 -5.26 -19.78
N ILE A 224 -15.19 -4.90 -19.12
CA ILE A 224 -14.18 -5.86 -18.66
C ILE A 224 -14.37 -6.05 -17.15
N GLY A 225 -14.80 -7.23 -16.74
CA GLY A 225 -15.07 -7.51 -15.33
C GLY A 225 -15.91 -8.77 -15.13
N ILE A 226 -16.31 -9.01 -13.91
CA ILE A 226 -17.12 -10.15 -13.50
C ILE A 226 -18.54 -9.98 -14.01
N LYS A 227 -19.06 -11.04 -14.68
CA LYS A 227 -20.38 -10.98 -15.33
C LYS A 227 -21.49 -10.52 -14.39
N SER A 228 -21.56 -11.06 -13.19
CA SER A 228 -22.62 -10.71 -12.22
C SER A 228 -22.58 -9.24 -11.78
N VAL A 229 -21.41 -8.65 -11.68
CA VAL A 229 -21.21 -7.21 -11.35
C VAL A 229 -21.69 -6.34 -12.52
N LEU A 230 -21.24 -6.67 -13.74
CA LEU A 230 -21.58 -5.92 -14.95
C LEU A 230 -23.09 -5.99 -15.26
N ASP A 231 -23.70 -7.17 -15.16
CA ASP A 231 -25.15 -7.36 -15.35
C ASP A 231 -25.95 -6.52 -14.36
N LYS A 232 -25.56 -6.55 -13.07
CA LYS A 232 -26.21 -5.75 -12.02
C LYS A 232 -26.10 -4.25 -12.25
N ALA A 233 -24.97 -3.79 -12.78
CA ALA A 233 -24.75 -2.39 -13.13
C ALA A 233 -25.38 -1.99 -14.48
N GLY A 234 -25.87 -2.93 -15.27
CA GLY A 234 -26.43 -2.69 -16.61
C GLY A 234 -25.36 -2.41 -17.66
N VAL A 235 -24.16 -2.98 -17.51
CA VAL A 235 -23.04 -2.88 -18.46
C VAL A 235 -22.92 -4.18 -19.25
N LYS A 236 -22.89 -4.08 -20.57
CA LYS A 236 -22.68 -5.26 -21.43
C LYS A 236 -21.25 -5.79 -21.28
N GLN A 237 -21.13 -7.06 -20.94
CA GLN A 237 -19.81 -7.71 -20.83
C GLN A 237 -19.12 -7.82 -22.20
N LEU A 238 -17.87 -7.42 -22.22
CA LEU A 238 -16.92 -7.58 -23.34
C LEU A 238 -15.96 -8.74 -23.07
N LEU A 239 -15.44 -8.80 -21.84
CA LEU A 239 -14.44 -9.79 -21.41
C LEU A 239 -14.60 -10.07 -19.92
N GLU A 240 -14.50 -11.34 -19.54
CA GLU A 240 -14.54 -11.73 -18.12
C GLU A 240 -13.13 -11.78 -17.53
N LEU A 241 -12.90 -10.94 -16.53
CA LEU A 241 -11.70 -10.91 -15.68
C LEU A 241 -12.12 -10.56 -14.25
N PRO A 242 -11.34 -10.95 -13.23
CA PRO A 242 -11.65 -10.68 -11.82
C PRO A 242 -11.29 -9.24 -11.40
N VAL A 243 -11.70 -8.28 -12.21
CA VAL A 243 -11.49 -6.85 -11.97
C VAL A 243 -12.18 -6.41 -10.69
N GLY A 244 -11.52 -5.59 -9.91
CA GLY A 244 -12.04 -5.04 -8.67
C GLY A 244 -11.94 -5.96 -7.45
N LEU A 245 -11.55 -7.23 -7.62
CA LEU A 245 -11.28 -8.17 -6.53
C LEU A 245 -9.85 -8.07 -5.99
N ASN A 246 -9.54 -8.82 -4.93
CA ASN A 246 -8.23 -8.90 -4.29
C ASN A 246 -7.77 -7.58 -3.65
N MET A 247 -8.66 -6.64 -3.41
CA MET A 247 -8.30 -5.40 -2.75
C MET A 247 -7.67 -5.68 -1.38
N GLN A 248 -6.51 -5.14 -1.14
CA GLN A 248 -5.77 -5.24 0.11
C GLN A 248 -5.48 -3.83 0.62
N ASP A 249 -5.86 -3.54 1.85
CA ASP A 249 -5.51 -2.31 2.55
C ASP A 249 -5.22 -2.65 4.01
N GLN A 250 -4.41 -1.85 4.65
CA GLN A 250 -3.98 -2.03 6.04
C GLN A 250 -4.94 -1.30 6.98
N THR A 251 -5.10 -1.83 8.19
CA THR A 251 -5.82 -1.15 9.26
C THR A 251 -4.85 -0.40 10.16
N THR A 252 -5.26 0.76 10.66
CA THR A 252 -4.43 1.62 11.52
C THR A 252 -5.16 1.96 12.80
N THR A 253 -4.44 1.91 13.91
CA THR A 253 -4.85 2.43 15.21
C THR A 253 -3.83 3.44 15.73
N THR A 254 -4.15 4.10 16.83
CA THR A 254 -3.24 5.09 17.44
C THR A 254 -3.09 4.87 18.93
N VAL A 255 -1.86 5.12 19.44
CA VAL A 255 -1.56 5.25 20.85
C VAL A 255 -0.91 6.61 21.07
N ARG A 256 -1.38 7.35 22.05
CA ARG A 256 -0.89 8.71 22.36
C ARG A 256 -0.64 8.86 23.84
N SER A 257 0.49 9.48 24.18
CA SER A 257 0.82 9.82 25.56
C SER A 257 1.48 11.20 25.65
N ARG A 258 1.30 11.86 26.77
CA ARG A 258 2.05 13.07 27.09
C ARG A 258 3.51 12.69 27.37
N ALA A 259 4.42 13.61 27.10
CA ALA A 259 5.82 13.48 27.46
C ALA A 259 6.28 14.71 28.25
N ASN A 260 7.18 14.49 29.23
CA ASN A 260 7.87 15.54 29.96
C ASN A 260 9.31 15.65 29.46
N ASN A 261 9.82 16.88 29.38
CA ASN A 261 11.23 17.15 29.07
C ASN A 261 11.73 16.51 27.77
N ALA A 262 10.88 16.40 26.77
CA ALA A 262 11.20 15.76 25.49
C ALA A 262 10.83 16.64 24.28
N PRO A 263 11.19 17.95 24.27
CA PRO A 263 10.89 18.81 23.14
C PRO A 263 11.65 18.35 21.89
N GLY A 264 11.18 18.81 20.73
CA GLY A 264 11.89 18.60 19.47
C GLY A 264 11.13 17.73 18.46
N GLN A 265 11.82 17.42 17.39
CA GLN A 265 11.29 16.67 16.23
C GLN A 265 11.85 15.26 16.16
N GLY A 266 11.25 14.45 15.32
CA GLY A 266 11.78 13.16 14.88
C GLY A 266 10.68 12.21 14.44
N GLN A 267 11.00 11.39 13.45
CA GLN A 267 10.18 10.28 13.00
C GLN A 267 11.02 9.00 12.99
N ALA A 268 10.45 7.94 13.54
CA ALA A 268 11.06 6.61 13.58
C ALA A 268 10.00 5.56 13.29
N ALA A 269 10.40 4.38 12.88
CA ALA A 269 9.53 3.22 12.82
C ALA A 269 10.15 2.04 13.54
N TYR A 270 9.29 1.22 14.10
CA TYR A 270 9.60 -0.14 14.48
C TYR A 270 8.80 -1.09 13.58
N PHE A 271 9.50 -1.76 12.67
CA PHE A 271 8.98 -2.84 11.87
C PHE A 271 9.13 -4.14 12.66
N ALA A 272 8.04 -4.58 13.28
CA ALA A 272 8.00 -5.73 14.16
C ALA A 272 7.58 -7.00 13.41
N ASN A 273 8.25 -8.12 13.66
CA ASN A 273 7.87 -9.41 13.10
C ASN A 273 6.65 -10.00 13.82
N PHE A 274 6.18 -11.15 13.34
CA PHE A 274 5.00 -11.84 13.84
C PHE A 274 5.05 -12.15 15.33
N THR A 275 6.18 -12.69 15.82
CA THR A 275 6.34 -13.08 17.23
C THR A 275 6.54 -11.87 18.16
N GLU A 276 7.21 -10.83 17.69
CA GLU A 276 7.37 -9.58 18.42
C GLU A 276 6.02 -8.86 18.63
N VAL A 277 5.15 -8.91 17.62
CA VAL A 277 3.81 -8.32 17.71
C VAL A 277 2.91 -9.13 18.62
N LEU A 278 2.82 -10.43 18.41
CA LEU A 278 1.87 -11.28 19.11
C LEU A 278 2.29 -11.62 20.56
N GLY A 279 3.60 -11.61 20.86
CA GLY A 279 4.10 -11.94 22.20
C GLY A 279 3.54 -13.26 22.75
N ASP A 280 2.86 -13.23 23.87
CA ASP A 280 2.24 -14.40 24.50
C ASP A 280 1.15 -15.07 23.64
N HIS A 281 0.61 -14.37 22.64
CA HIS A 281 -0.38 -14.87 21.68
C HIS A 281 0.24 -15.49 20.41
N ALA A 282 1.57 -15.58 20.31
CA ALA A 282 2.23 -16.12 19.12
C ALA A 282 1.77 -17.56 18.82
N ALA A 283 1.64 -18.42 19.84
CA ALA A 283 1.14 -19.78 19.66
C ALA A 283 -0.31 -19.82 19.11
N GLN A 284 -1.18 -18.90 19.54
CA GLN A 284 -2.52 -18.75 19.00
C GLN A 284 -2.48 -18.34 17.53
N GLY A 285 -1.67 -17.35 17.18
CA GLY A 285 -1.50 -16.89 15.80
C GLY A 285 -0.97 -17.99 14.87
N ILE A 286 0.03 -18.77 15.31
CA ILE A 286 0.55 -19.92 14.56
C ILE A 286 -0.56 -20.95 14.32
N ASN A 287 -1.32 -21.29 15.36
CA ASN A 287 -2.44 -22.24 15.23
C ASN A 287 -3.49 -21.75 14.22
N LEU A 288 -3.79 -20.45 14.19
CA LEU A 288 -4.70 -19.86 13.18
C LEU A 288 -4.13 -20.05 11.77
N LEU A 289 -2.86 -19.74 11.55
CA LEU A 289 -2.19 -19.92 10.26
C LEU A 289 -2.12 -21.39 9.82
N ASP A 290 -1.99 -22.32 10.76
CA ASP A 290 -1.90 -23.76 10.46
C ASP A 290 -3.27 -24.40 10.17
N THR A 291 -4.37 -23.84 10.68
CA THR A 291 -5.68 -24.49 10.67
C THR A 291 -6.78 -23.75 9.92
N LYS A 292 -6.62 -22.45 9.63
CA LYS A 292 -7.72 -21.60 9.17
C LYS A 292 -7.61 -21.11 7.72
N LEU A 293 -6.48 -21.29 7.04
CA LEU A 293 -6.28 -20.71 5.69
C LEU A 293 -7.33 -21.18 4.69
N ASP A 294 -7.75 -22.44 4.73
CA ASP A 294 -8.79 -22.98 3.85
C ASP A 294 -10.14 -22.32 4.14
N GLN A 295 -10.53 -22.26 5.42
CA GLN A 295 -11.76 -21.61 5.84
C GLN A 295 -11.80 -20.13 5.44
N TRP A 296 -10.72 -19.39 5.69
CA TRP A 296 -10.65 -17.96 5.32
C TRP A 296 -10.71 -17.75 3.81
N ALA A 297 -10.11 -18.64 3.02
CA ALA A 297 -10.18 -18.57 1.56
C ALA A 297 -11.62 -18.82 1.06
N GLU A 298 -12.32 -19.84 1.59
CA GLU A 298 -13.71 -20.12 1.28
C GLU A 298 -14.64 -18.96 1.64
N GLU A 299 -14.51 -18.41 2.84
CA GLU A 299 -15.32 -17.28 3.33
C GLU A 299 -15.07 -16.02 2.50
N THR A 300 -13.81 -15.74 2.15
CA THR A 300 -13.44 -14.59 1.32
C THR A 300 -14.07 -14.68 -0.07
N VAL A 301 -13.99 -15.83 -0.70
CA VAL A 301 -14.60 -16.07 -2.02
C VAL A 301 -16.13 -15.97 -1.93
N ALA A 302 -16.74 -16.60 -0.94
CA ALA A 302 -18.20 -16.56 -0.73
C ALA A 302 -18.70 -15.13 -0.52
N ARG A 303 -17.91 -14.25 0.05
CA ARG A 303 -18.23 -12.82 0.27
C ARG A 303 -17.76 -11.89 -0.86
N GLY A 304 -17.24 -12.44 -1.97
CA GLY A 304 -16.84 -11.66 -3.15
C GLY A 304 -15.59 -10.78 -2.92
N GLY A 305 -14.66 -11.25 -2.11
CA GLY A 305 -13.33 -10.62 -1.96
C GLY A 305 -12.30 -11.19 -2.94
N PHE A 306 -12.54 -12.43 -3.41
CA PHE A 306 -11.72 -13.10 -4.42
C PHE A 306 -12.57 -14.02 -5.28
N HIS A 307 -12.00 -14.55 -6.39
CA HIS A 307 -12.77 -15.33 -7.37
C HIS A 307 -12.59 -16.85 -7.26
N ASN A 308 -11.51 -17.33 -6.63
CA ASN A 308 -11.14 -18.74 -6.60
C ASN A 308 -10.45 -19.12 -5.29
N VAL A 309 -10.99 -20.12 -4.59
CA VAL A 309 -10.49 -20.60 -3.29
C VAL A 309 -9.06 -21.11 -3.38
N THR A 310 -8.75 -21.95 -4.36
CA THR A 310 -7.42 -22.55 -4.52
C THR A 310 -6.35 -21.49 -4.78
N ALA A 311 -6.63 -20.53 -5.65
CA ALA A 311 -5.71 -19.44 -5.95
C ALA A 311 -5.49 -18.52 -4.74
N LEU A 312 -6.54 -18.25 -3.94
CA LEU A 312 -6.40 -17.46 -2.72
C LEU A 312 -5.61 -18.20 -1.63
N LYS A 313 -5.81 -19.52 -1.52
CA LYS A 313 -5.05 -20.35 -0.60
C LYS A 313 -3.53 -20.28 -0.90
N ILE A 314 -3.13 -20.32 -2.16
CA ILE A 314 -1.72 -20.14 -2.56
C ILE A 314 -1.17 -18.79 -2.05
N GLN A 315 -1.95 -17.70 -2.14
CA GLN A 315 -1.56 -16.41 -1.58
C GLN A 315 -1.41 -16.48 -0.05
N TYR A 316 -2.35 -17.12 0.65
CA TYR A 316 -2.32 -17.24 2.11
C TYR A 316 -1.17 -18.12 2.61
N GLU A 317 -0.86 -19.21 1.91
CA GLU A 317 0.31 -20.06 2.20
C GLU A 317 1.62 -19.26 2.02
N ASN A 318 1.71 -18.43 0.98
CA ASN A 318 2.85 -17.54 0.78
C ASN A 318 2.98 -16.52 1.94
N TYR A 319 1.88 -15.96 2.44
CA TYR A 319 1.89 -15.04 3.57
C TYR A 319 2.26 -15.75 4.88
N ARG A 320 1.75 -16.98 5.08
CA ARG A 320 2.17 -17.81 6.21
C ARG A 320 3.69 -18.03 6.21
N ASN A 321 4.28 -18.36 5.07
CA ASN A 321 5.73 -18.53 4.93
C ASN A 321 6.49 -17.23 5.23
N TRP A 322 6.03 -16.09 4.76
CA TRP A 322 6.63 -14.81 5.11
C TRP A 322 6.69 -14.57 6.61
N LEU A 323 5.59 -14.90 7.32
CA LEU A 323 5.46 -14.63 8.75
C LEU A 323 6.21 -15.61 9.63
N LEU A 324 6.28 -16.88 9.24
CA LEU A 324 6.83 -17.96 10.08
C LEU A 324 8.25 -18.38 9.69
N ASP A 325 8.61 -18.29 8.41
CA ASP A 325 9.86 -18.83 7.89
C ASP A 325 10.84 -17.75 7.44
N GLU A 326 10.35 -16.55 7.04
CA GLU A 326 11.16 -15.51 6.41
C GLU A 326 11.30 -14.24 7.27
N ASP A 327 10.75 -14.22 8.46
CA ASP A 327 10.87 -13.13 9.46
C ASP A 327 10.42 -11.75 8.95
N VAL A 328 9.46 -11.74 8.02
CA VAL A 328 8.92 -10.51 7.42
C VAL A 328 8.21 -9.66 8.47
N ALA A 329 8.37 -8.36 8.40
CA ALA A 329 7.69 -7.44 9.29
C ALA A 329 6.16 -7.56 9.18
N PHE A 330 5.48 -7.84 10.30
CA PHE A 330 4.04 -8.05 10.39
C PHE A 330 3.28 -6.77 10.75
N ALA A 331 3.89 -5.91 11.56
CA ALA A 331 3.31 -4.61 11.89
C ALA A 331 4.37 -3.50 11.87
N GLU A 332 3.91 -2.28 11.61
CA GLU A 332 4.70 -1.07 11.78
C GLU A 332 4.13 -0.23 12.93
N LEU A 333 5.00 0.13 13.86
CA LEU A 333 4.73 1.13 14.88
C LEU A 333 5.46 2.41 14.46
N PHE A 334 4.76 3.26 13.73
CA PHE A 334 5.27 4.54 13.27
C PHE A 334 5.22 5.57 14.40
N PHE A 335 6.36 6.12 14.72
CA PHE A 335 6.52 7.08 15.80
C PHE A 335 6.84 8.48 15.25
N ASP A 336 5.96 9.42 15.48
CA ASP A 336 6.17 10.84 15.13
C ASP A 336 6.06 11.68 16.40
N THR A 337 7.08 12.48 16.69
CA THR A 337 7.11 13.30 17.89
C THR A 337 7.28 14.78 17.58
N GLU A 338 6.47 15.57 18.25
CA GLU A 338 6.65 17.00 18.45
C GLU A 338 6.62 17.31 19.97
N GLY A 339 7.39 16.52 20.73
CA GLY A 339 7.42 16.60 22.19
C GLY A 339 6.33 15.77 22.87
N LYS A 340 5.77 14.77 22.17
CA LYS A 340 4.78 13.81 22.68
C LYS A 340 5.18 12.41 22.29
N ILE A 341 4.62 11.40 22.93
CA ILE A 341 4.77 10.00 22.56
C ILE A 341 3.57 9.63 21.69
N ASN A 342 3.77 9.54 20.38
CA ASN A 342 2.71 9.31 19.41
C ASN A 342 3.08 8.13 18.52
N PHE A 343 2.28 7.07 18.59
CA PHE A 343 2.33 5.94 17.66
C PHE A 343 1.10 5.93 16.76
N ASP A 344 1.31 5.81 15.44
CA ASP A 344 0.35 5.27 14.49
C ASP A 344 0.80 3.85 14.15
N ILE A 345 -0.12 2.89 14.23
CA ILE A 345 0.22 1.47 14.26
C ILE A 345 -0.66 0.75 13.25
N TRP A 346 -0.05 0.00 12.35
CA TRP A 346 -0.79 -0.77 11.35
C TRP A 346 -0.23 -2.16 11.09
N ASN A 347 -1.16 -3.09 10.83
CA ASN A 347 -0.83 -4.40 10.32
C ASN A 347 -0.39 -4.27 8.86
N LEU A 348 0.78 -4.81 8.52
CA LEU A 348 1.39 -4.71 7.19
C LEU A 348 0.92 -5.79 6.22
N ILE A 349 0.52 -6.96 6.72
CA ILE A 349 0.19 -8.15 5.92
C ILE A 349 -1.24 -8.61 6.21
N PRO A 350 -2.26 -7.95 5.60
CA PRO A 350 -3.65 -8.33 5.81
C PRO A 350 -3.99 -9.62 5.04
N PHE A 351 -4.62 -10.59 5.69
CA PHE A 351 -5.23 -11.77 5.06
C PHE A 351 -6.61 -11.44 4.48
N THR A 352 -7.25 -10.40 4.95
CA THR A 352 -8.51 -9.91 4.38
C THR A 352 -8.36 -9.48 2.92
N ARG A 353 -9.38 -9.79 2.09
CA ARG A 353 -9.51 -9.33 0.70
C ARG A 353 -10.84 -8.64 0.49
N GLY A 354 -10.78 -7.41 0.04
CA GLY A 354 -11.92 -6.59 -0.31
C GLY A 354 -12.18 -6.51 -1.81
N SER A 355 -13.11 -5.62 -2.18
CA SER A 355 -13.47 -5.40 -3.57
C SER A 355 -13.91 -3.96 -3.87
N VAL A 356 -13.79 -3.58 -5.15
CA VAL A 356 -14.24 -2.28 -5.68
C VAL A 356 -15.04 -2.53 -6.95
N HIS A 357 -16.33 -2.14 -6.99
CA HIS A 357 -17.20 -2.42 -8.13
C HIS A 357 -18.16 -1.28 -8.44
N ILE A 358 -18.49 -1.10 -9.72
CA ILE A 358 -19.52 -0.18 -10.20
C ILE A 358 -20.90 -0.58 -9.70
N LEU A 359 -21.76 0.42 -9.45
CA LEU A 359 -23.17 0.24 -9.06
C LEU A 359 -24.17 0.73 -10.13
N SER A 360 -23.68 1.37 -11.18
CA SER A 360 -24.51 1.86 -12.30
C SER A 360 -23.72 1.83 -13.61
N SER A 361 -24.42 1.96 -14.73
CA SER A 361 -23.78 2.06 -16.06
C SER A 361 -23.33 3.47 -16.44
N ASP A 362 -23.53 4.46 -15.57
CA ASP A 362 -23.09 5.83 -15.81
C ASP A 362 -21.72 6.09 -15.22
N PRO A 363 -20.64 6.18 -16.04
CA PRO A 363 -19.28 6.32 -15.56
C PRO A 363 -18.99 7.70 -14.97
N TYR A 364 -19.85 8.69 -15.17
CA TYR A 364 -19.63 10.06 -14.70
C TYR A 364 -20.24 10.34 -13.32
N LEU A 365 -21.15 9.47 -12.85
CA LEU A 365 -21.76 9.62 -11.53
C LEU A 365 -20.85 9.09 -10.40
N TRP A 366 -19.86 8.24 -10.73
CA TRP A 366 -18.99 7.58 -9.76
C TRP A 366 -19.77 6.86 -8.64
N GLN A 367 -20.84 6.17 -9.04
CA GLN A 367 -21.57 5.28 -8.15
C GLN A 367 -20.88 3.92 -8.12
N TYR A 368 -20.18 3.66 -7.04
CA TYR A 368 -19.44 2.42 -6.85
C TYR A 368 -19.46 1.99 -5.38
N ALA A 369 -19.32 0.71 -5.14
CA ALA A 369 -19.04 0.13 -3.83
C ALA A 369 -17.52 -0.04 -3.69
N ASN A 370 -16.99 0.38 -2.56
CA ASN A 370 -15.63 0.08 -2.13
C ASN A 370 -15.75 -0.61 -0.76
N ASP A 371 -15.52 -1.92 -0.73
CA ASP A 371 -15.71 -2.76 0.43
C ASP A 371 -14.40 -3.47 0.80
N PRO A 372 -13.58 -2.89 1.69
CA PRO A 372 -12.31 -3.46 2.12
C PRO A 372 -12.44 -4.74 2.93
N LYS A 373 -13.62 -5.04 3.48
CA LYS A 373 -13.92 -6.22 4.31
C LYS A 373 -12.98 -6.39 5.52
N PHE A 374 -12.50 -5.31 6.12
CA PHE A 374 -11.58 -5.34 7.25
C PHE A 374 -12.02 -6.31 8.34
N PHE A 375 -11.06 -7.02 8.92
CA PHE A 375 -11.23 -7.98 10.00
C PHE A 375 -12.16 -9.16 9.67
N MET A 376 -12.14 -9.61 8.42
CA MET A 376 -12.87 -10.83 8.02
C MET A 376 -12.30 -12.12 8.63
N ASN A 377 -11.06 -12.07 9.11
CA ASN A 377 -10.42 -13.20 9.76
C ASN A 377 -9.87 -12.80 11.14
N GLU A 378 -9.70 -13.80 11.97
CA GLU A 378 -9.31 -13.62 13.37
C GLU A 378 -7.89 -13.07 13.49
N LEU A 379 -6.98 -13.44 12.57
CA LEU A 379 -5.56 -13.05 12.66
C LEU A 379 -5.35 -11.56 12.38
N ASP A 380 -6.09 -10.98 11.43
CA ASP A 380 -5.98 -9.54 11.14
C ASP A 380 -6.42 -8.69 12.35
N LEU A 381 -7.45 -9.15 13.08
CA LEU A 381 -7.93 -8.47 14.28
C LEU A 381 -6.98 -8.67 15.46
N LEU A 382 -6.58 -9.91 15.73
CA LEU A 382 -5.60 -10.25 16.77
C LEU A 382 -4.28 -9.49 16.56
N GLY A 383 -3.76 -9.48 15.32
CA GLY A 383 -2.51 -8.80 14.96
C GLY A 383 -2.59 -7.28 15.18
N GLN A 384 -3.69 -6.65 14.75
CA GLN A 384 -3.87 -5.22 14.99
C GLN A 384 -4.04 -4.89 16.49
N ALA A 385 -4.75 -5.72 17.23
CA ALA A 385 -4.95 -5.58 18.68
C ALA A 385 -3.63 -5.70 19.43
N ALA A 386 -2.85 -6.75 19.13
CA ALA A 386 -1.55 -7.00 19.75
C ALA A 386 -0.53 -5.90 19.41
N ALA A 387 -0.47 -5.44 18.15
CA ALA A 387 0.39 -4.34 17.75
C ALA A 387 0.02 -3.03 18.49
N THR A 388 -1.27 -2.77 18.67
CA THR A 388 -1.74 -1.57 19.40
C THR A 388 -1.36 -1.65 20.88
N LYS A 389 -1.51 -2.83 21.50
CA LYS A 389 -1.06 -3.10 22.88
C LYS A 389 0.45 -2.89 23.00
N LEU A 390 1.24 -3.41 22.07
CA LEU A 390 2.70 -3.23 22.04
C LEU A 390 3.09 -1.74 22.01
N GLY A 391 2.39 -0.93 21.25
CA GLY A 391 2.61 0.53 21.23
C GLY A 391 2.35 1.21 22.58
N ARG A 392 1.32 0.76 23.32
CA ARG A 392 1.07 1.19 24.71
C ARG A 392 2.23 0.81 25.63
N GLU A 393 2.67 -0.44 25.55
CA GLU A 393 3.76 -0.96 26.39
C GLU A 393 5.07 -0.20 26.14
N LEU A 394 5.45 -0.02 24.88
CA LEU A 394 6.65 0.74 24.51
C LEU A 394 6.60 2.19 25.00
N SER A 395 5.42 2.81 25.04
CA SER A 395 5.26 4.21 25.47
C SER A 395 5.79 4.45 26.90
N SER A 396 5.74 3.44 27.77
CA SER A 396 6.12 3.55 29.18
C SER A 396 7.21 2.56 29.62
N ALA A 397 7.82 1.83 28.68
CA ALA A 397 8.91 0.87 28.94
C ALA A 397 10.30 1.51 28.84
N GLY A 398 11.31 0.77 29.30
CA GLY A 398 12.72 1.06 29.13
C GLY A 398 13.09 2.53 29.35
N GLU A 399 13.80 3.11 28.39
CA GLU A 399 14.21 4.51 28.44
C GLU A 399 13.05 5.49 28.15
N MET A 400 12.00 5.05 27.45
CA MET A 400 10.79 5.87 27.21
C MET A 400 10.10 6.25 28.52
N LYS A 401 10.19 5.40 29.55
CA LYS A 401 9.65 5.65 30.90
C LYS A 401 10.12 6.96 31.51
N LYS A 402 11.34 7.42 31.20
CA LYS A 402 11.89 8.69 31.71
C LYS A 402 11.08 9.90 31.27
N TYR A 403 10.43 9.80 30.13
CA TYR A 403 9.69 10.89 29.48
C TYR A 403 8.18 10.73 29.58
N TYR A 404 7.68 9.53 29.86
CA TYR A 404 6.26 9.22 29.90
C TYR A 404 5.53 10.02 30.99
N ALA A 405 4.46 10.71 30.62
CA ALA A 405 3.66 11.58 31.51
C ALA A 405 2.16 11.25 31.49
N GLY A 406 1.83 10.02 31.15
CA GLY A 406 0.46 9.51 31.15
C GLY A 406 -0.14 9.39 29.75
N GLU A 407 -0.88 8.31 29.55
CA GLU A 407 -1.59 7.99 28.33
C GLU A 407 -2.77 8.95 28.10
N THR A 408 -3.09 9.20 26.83
CA THR A 408 -4.26 9.98 26.41
C THR A 408 -5.13 9.24 25.42
N ILE A 409 -4.59 8.30 24.64
CA ILE A 409 -5.28 7.41 23.73
C ILE A 409 -4.61 6.02 23.85
N PRO A 410 -5.35 4.96 24.20
CA PRO A 410 -6.77 4.87 24.57
C PRO A 410 -7.19 5.65 25.80
N GLY A 411 -6.29 5.94 26.74
CA GLY A 411 -6.61 6.61 28.01
C GLY A 411 -7.60 5.80 28.84
N ASP A 412 -8.56 6.47 29.45
CA ASP A 412 -9.60 5.84 30.30
C ASP A 412 -10.60 4.97 29.51
N ASN A 413 -10.54 4.96 28.18
CA ASN A 413 -11.41 4.12 27.34
C ASN A 413 -11.04 2.63 27.37
N LEU A 414 -9.84 2.29 27.87
CA LEU A 414 -9.38 0.92 27.96
C LEU A 414 -8.52 0.72 29.20
N PRO A 415 -8.85 -0.25 30.10
CA PRO A 415 -8.07 -0.56 31.29
C PRO A 415 -6.59 -0.79 31.01
N GLN A 416 -5.71 -0.53 31.97
CA GLN A 416 -4.26 -0.75 31.80
C GLN A 416 -3.92 -2.25 31.70
N ASP A 417 -4.71 -3.10 32.32
CA ASP A 417 -4.62 -4.57 32.32
C ASP A 417 -5.61 -5.22 31.34
N ALA A 418 -6.04 -4.49 30.31
CA ALA A 418 -7.00 -4.97 29.33
C ALA A 418 -6.58 -6.30 28.70
N THR A 419 -7.54 -7.23 28.58
CA THR A 419 -7.35 -8.52 27.91
C THR A 419 -7.24 -8.33 26.38
N VAL A 420 -6.83 -9.37 25.68
CA VAL A 420 -6.74 -9.32 24.21
C VAL A 420 -8.11 -9.05 23.57
N GLU A 421 -9.17 -9.64 24.09
CA GLU A 421 -10.54 -9.45 23.61
C GLU A 421 -10.99 -7.99 23.78
N GLN A 422 -10.62 -7.34 24.89
CA GLN A 422 -10.90 -5.92 25.11
C GLN A 422 -10.10 -5.04 24.13
N TRP A 423 -8.88 -5.43 23.78
CA TRP A 423 -8.11 -4.76 22.74
C TRP A 423 -8.74 -4.96 21.34
N GLU A 424 -9.23 -6.15 21.03
CA GLU A 424 -9.94 -6.43 19.77
C GLU A 424 -11.20 -5.57 19.65
N ASP A 425 -12.01 -5.50 20.72
CA ASP A 425 -13.19 -4.61 20.77
C ASP A 425 -12.82 -3.13 20.58
N TYR A 426 -11.75 -2.68 21.26
CA TYR A 426 -11.25 -1.32 21.10
C TYR A 426 -10.80 -1.04 19.66
N VAL A 427 -10.05 -1.96 19.05
CA VAL A 427 -9.59 -1.85 17.66
C VAL A 427 -10.77 -1.76 16.71
N MET A 428 -11.75 -2.66 16.81
CA MET A 428 -12.93 -2.65 15.95
C MET A 428 -13.68 -1.31 15.97
N MET A 429 -13.67 -0.62 17.11
CA MET A 429 -14.37 0.67 17.26
C MET A 429 -13.51 1.86 16.82
N ASN A 430 -12.16 1.76 16.85
CA ASN A 430 -11.26 2.91 16.75
C ASN A 430 -10.29 2.84 15.57
N PHE A 431 -10.28 1.77 14.77
CA PHE A 431 -9.40 1.70 13.60
C PHE A 431 -9.83 2.65 12.46
N ARG A 432 -8.90 2.97 11.61
CA ARG A 432 -9.11 3.58 10.30
C ARG A 432 -8.34 2.81 9.21
N PRO A 433 -8.71 2.94 7.93
CA PRO A 433 -7.84 2.49 6.84
C PRO A 433 -6.50 3.21 6.85
N ASN A 434 -5.46 2.57 6.34
CA ASN A 434 -4.17 3.22 6.12
C ASN A 434 -4.08 3.92 4.75
N TRP A 435 -5.08 3.70 3.90
CA TRP A 435 -5.17 4.26 2.54
C TRP A 435 -4.05 3.78 1.61
N HIS A 436 -3.57 2.58 1.82
CA HIS A 436 -2.58 1.89 0.99
C HIS A 436 -3.23 0.81 0.10
N ALA A 437 -4.49 1.02 -0.33
CA ALA A 437 -5.23 0.04 -1.11
C ALA A 437 -4.51 -0.33 -2.42
N VAL A 438 -4.32 -1.64 -2.66
CA VAL A 438 -3.65 -2.23 -3.82
C VAL A 438 -4.44 -3.41 -4.40
N SER A 439 -3.95 -4.00 -5.47
CA SER A 439 -4.32 -5.32 -6.00
C SER A 439 -5.67 -5.44 -6.70
N THR A 440 -6.42 -4.38 -6.93
CA THR A 440 -7.74 -4.43 -7.58
C THR A 440 -7.72 -4.74 -9.08
N CYS A 441 -6.53 -4.72 -9.70
CA CYS A 441 -6.25 -5.18 -11.07
C CYS A 441 -4.98 -6.03 -11.08
N SER A 442 -4.89 -7.04 -10.22
CA SER A 442 -3.66 -7.76 -9.86
C SER A 442 -2.84 -8.21 -11.06
N MET A 443 -1.52 -7.96 -10.97
CA MET A 443 -0.51 -8.47 -11.88
C MET A 443 -0.05 -9.85 -11.39
N MET A 444 -0.67 -10.90 -11.89
CA MET A 444 -0.34 -12.29 -11.58
C MET A 444 -0.78 -13.19 -12.73
N SER A 445 -0.37 -14.45 -12.73
CA SER A 445 -0.82 -15.39 -13.76
C SER A 445 -2.36 -15.46 -13.79
N ARG A 446 -2.91 -15.68 -14.97
CA ARG A 446 -4.36 -15.65 -15.16
C ARG A 446 -5.09 -16.70 -14.31
N GLU A 447 -4.45 -17.84 -14.11
CA GLU A 447 -4.95 -18.94 -13.28
C GLU A 447 -5.08 -18.56 -11.81
N LEU A 448 -4.22 -17.67 -11.33
CA LEU A 448 -4.25 -17.15 -9.97
C LEU A 448 -5.15 -15.91 -9.82
N GLY A 449 -5.83 -15.48 -10.87
CA GLY A 449 -6.72 -14.34 -10.84
C GLY A 449 -6.11 -13.03 -11.31
N GLY A 450 -5.09 -13.11 -12.15
CA GLY A 450 -4.49 -11.94 -12.77
C GLY A 450 -5.44 -11.19 -13.69
N VAL A 451 -5.41 -9.87 -13.62
CA VAL A 451 -6.05 -8.93 -14.54
C VAL A 451 -5.06 -8.46 -15.59
N VAL A 452 -3.79 -8.30 -15.20
CA VAL A 452 -2.70 -7.90 -16.09
C VAL A 452 -1.54 -8.89 -16.04
N ASP A 453 -0.79 -8.96 -17.13
CA ASP A 453 0.43 -9.76 -17.24
C ASP A 453 1.68 -9.03 -16.67
N ALA A 454 2.86 -9.68 -16.73
CA ALA A 454 4.13 -9.14 -16.28
C ALA A 454 4.58 -7.86 -17.03
N THR A 455 3.93 -7.48 -18.13
CA THR A 455 4.14 -6.22 -18.84
C THR A 455 3.04 -5.21 -18.60
N ALA A 456 2.18 -5.47 -17.59
CA ALA A 456 1.02 -4.67 -17.20
C ALA A 456 -0.10 -4.62 -18.28
N LYS A 457 -0.08 -5.46 -19.30
CA LYS A 457 -1.13 -5.56 -20.32
C LYS A 457 -2.34 -6.30 -19.77
N VAL A 458 -3.54 -5.76 -20.02
CA VAL A 458 -4.80 -6.38 -19.61
C VAL A 458 -5.02 -7.65 -20.41
N TYR A 459 -5.15 -8.78 -19.72
CA TYR A 459 -5.35 -10.09 -20.35
C TYR A 459 -6.54 -10.09 -21.33
N GLY A 460 -6.37 -10.77 -22.46
CA GLY A 460 -7.41 -10.92 -23.48
C GLY A 460 -7.70 -9.64 -24.28
N THR A 461 -6.93 -8.56 -24.10
CA THR A 461 -7.04 -7.33 -24.89
C THR A 461 -5.75 -7.00 -25.62
N GLN A 462 -5.83 -6.03 -26.54
CA GLN A 462 -4.68 -5.46 -27.22
C GLN A 462 -4.64 -3.95 -26.97
N GLY A 463 -3.43 -3.38 -26.80
CA GLY A 463 -3.24 -1.93 -26.68
C GLY A 463 -3.83 -1.30 -25.41
N LEU A 464 -3.92 -2.07 -24.32
CA LEU A 464 -4.39 -1.60 -23.03
C LEU A 464 -3.48 -2.09 -21.89
N ARG A 465 -3.04 -1.18 -21.04
CA ARG A 465 -2.32 -1.49 -19.80
C ARG A 465 -2.95 -0.79 -18.59
N VAL A 466 -2.76 -1.39 -17.40
CA VAL A 466 -2.98 -0.73 -16.11
C VAL A 466 -1.62 -0.59 -15.41
N ILE A 467 -1.28 0.64 -14.98
CA ILE A 467 0.09 0.98 -14.57
C ILE A 467 0.17 1.74 -13.24
N ASP A 468 -0.73 1.45 -12.33
CA ASP A 468 -0.85 2.14 -11.03
C ASP A 468 -0.90 1.18 -9.84
N GLY A 469 -1.23 1.69 -8.66
CA GLY A 469 -1.31 0.90 -7.42
C GLY A 469 -2.37 -0.19 -7.40
N SER A 470 -3.17 -0.37 -8.47
CA SER A 470 -4.10 -1.50 -8.58
C SER A 470 -3.43 -2.82 -8.98
N ILE A 471 -2.21 -2.78 -9.52
CA ILE A 471 -1.58 -3.97 -10.09
C ILE A 471 -0.66 -4.79 -9.16
N PRO A 472 -0.03 -4.28 -8.06
CA PRO A 472 0.75 -5.14 -7.19
C PRO A 472 -0.03 -6.39 -6.83
N PRO A 473 0.57 -7.60 -6.90
CA PRO A 473 -0.11 -8.86 -6.54
C PRO A 473 -0.49 -8.90 -5.07
N THR A 474 0.35 -8.30 -4.23
CA THR A 474 0.26 -8.34 -2.76
C THR A 474 0.48 -6.97 -2.16
N GLN A 475 -0.02 -6.78 -0.93
CA GLN A 475 0.48 -5.74 -0.04
C GLN A 475 1.94 -6.05 0.33
N VAL A 476 2.68 -5.04 0.79
CA VAL A 476 4.09 -5.16 1.18
C VAL A 476 4.34 -4.52 2.55
N SER A 477 5.37 -5.01 3.24
CA SER A 477 5.78 -4.56 4.58
C SER A 477 6.61 -3.27 4.52
N SER A 478 6.07 -2.25 3.88
CA SER A 478 6.68 -0.91 3.79
C SER A 478 5.66 0.14 3.38
N HIS A 479 6.08 1.40 3.33
CA HIS A 479 5.34 2.43 2.62
C HIS A 479 5.44 2.18 1.11
N VAL A 480 4.30 2.00 0.44
CA VAL A 480 4.22 1.48 -0.95
C VAL A 480 4.82 2.38 -2.03
N MET A 481 5.16 3.62 -1.69
CA MET A 481 5.56 4.65 -2.66
C MET A 481 6.84 4.28 -3.42
N THR A 482 7.87 3.75 -2.75
CA THR A 482 9.13 3.34 -3.38
C THR A 482 8.92 2.25 -4.41
N VAL A 483 8.06 1.28 -4.09
CA VAL A 483 7.69 0.18 -4.99
C VAL A 483 6.96 0.73 -6.21
N PHE A 484 6.02 1.67 -6.03
CA PHE A 484 5.26 2.24 -7.17
C PHE A 484 6.14 3.04 -8.12
N TYR A 485 7.12 3.81 -7.64
CA TYR A 485 8.07 4.48 -8.52
C TYR A 485 8.96 3.48 -9.28
N GLY A 486 9.44 2.41 -8.61
CA GLY A 486 10.20 1.34 -9.26
C GLY A 486 9.37 0.62 -10.32
N MET A 487 8.13 0.25 -10.00
CA MET A 487 7.20 -0.38 -10.95
C MET A 487 6.90 0.51 -12.16
N ALA A 488 6.65 1.80 -11.94
CA ALA A 488 6.35 2.75 -13.00
C ALA A 488 7.51 2.88 -14.01
N LEU A 489 8.76 2.96 -13.52
CA LEU A 489 9.93 3.00 -14.39
C LEU A 489 10.12 1.71 -15.19
N ARG A 490 9.96 0.55 -14.53
CA ARG A 490 10.06 -0.75 -15.20
C ARG A 490 9.02 -0.90 -16.31
N ILE A 491 7.77 -0.53 -16.02
CA ILE A 491 6.68 -0.59 -17.01
C ILE A 491 6.92 0.40 -18.15
N ALA A 492 7.42 1.61 -17.85
CA ALA A 492 7.77 2.59 -18.88
C ALA A 492 8.83 2.06 -19.85
N GLU A 493 9.84 1.34 -19.38
CA GLU A 493 10.82 0.67 -20.24
C GLU A 493 10.15 -0.41 -21.12
N SER A 494 9.28 -1.24 -20.56
CA SER A 494 8.51 -2.23 -21.32
C SER A 494 7.64 -1.59 -22.42
N VAL A 495 7.05 -0.42 -22.15
CA VAL A 495 6.30 0.35 -23.16
C VAL A 495 7.22 0.80 -24.28
N LEU A 496 8.40 1.34 -23.97
CA LEU A 496 9.39 1.80 -24.97
C LEU A 496 9.94 0.65 -25.81
N GLU A 497 10.21 -0.52 -25.21
CA GLU A 497 10.64 -1.72 -25.93
C GLU A 497 9.59 -2.20 -26.94
N ASP A 498 8.32 -2.19 -26.55
CA ASP A 498 7.21 -2.58 -27.45
C ASP A 498 7.06 -1.60 -28.63
N TYR A 499 7.40 -0.33 -28.45
CA TYR A 499 7.41 0.65 -29.54
C TYR A 499 8.60 0.47 -30.46
N ALA A 500 9.79 0.25 -29.89
CA ALA A 500 10.99 0.01 -30.68
C ALA A 500 10.87 -1.22 -31.62
N LYS A 501 10.15 -2.27 -31.16
CA LYS A 501 9.88 -3.47 -31.97
C LYS A 501 8.89 -3.23 -33.14
N LYS A 502 8.11 -2.15 -33.12
CA LYS A 502 7.09 -1.79 -34.13
C LYS A 502 7.58 -0.72 -35.12
N ALA A 503 8.67 -0.03 -34.81
CA ALA A 503 9.30 0.97 -35.64
C ALA A 503 10.27 0.32 -36.65
#